data_ec81ae40d2cfcd7f7358d65eaee83182
#
_entry.id   ec81ae40d2cfcd7f7358d65eaee83182
#
_cell.length_a   1.000
_cell.length_b   1.000
_cell.length_c   1.000
_cell.angle_alpha   90.00
_cell.angle_beta   90.00
_cell.angle_gamma   90.00
#
_symmetry.space_group_name_H-M   'P 1'
#
loop_
_entity.id
_entity.type
_entity.pdbx_description
1 polymer ?
#
loop_
_entity_poly.entity_id
_entity_poly.type
_entity_poly.pdbx_seq_one_letter_code
_entity_poly.pdbx_strand_id
1 'polypeptide(L)'
;MLVPWGGVGCCLSAAALYLLGRSSGRDAEVLRSVARTGSLKDLAAILDTASKVLPLVVAVSGRVSSDTPLICQQSGMRGVIVEETAEQHFLKHNDAGSWIQDSAVMLSVSKEVPWYLDDGTGRVYIVGARSAAGLILTVASEVFEESGRTLVRGTLDYLQGLKMLGVKRTERVLPTGTSLTVVGEAIKDDVGTIRIQRPHKGPFYASPKSIDQLILNLGKWAKLYQLASMGFAAFGVFLLAKRALDHFLQRKRQREFHKKSNLVLFLFNCSGGSFICA
;
A
#
# COMPACT_ATOMS: atom_id res chain seq x y z
N MET A 1 -10.26 33.19 11.48
CA MET A 1 -8.94 32.74 10.97
C MET A 1 -9.13 31.46 10.21
N LEU A 2 -9.27 31.53 8.89
CA LEU A 2 -9.32 30.30 8.06
C LEU A 2 -7.88 29.81 7.87
N VAL A 3 -7.55 28.70 8.53
CA VAL A 3 -6.26 28.02 8.37
C VAL A 3 -6.09 27.66 6.88
N PRO A 4 -4.92 27.88 6.27
CA PRO A 4 -4.67 27.56 4.86
C PRO A 4 -4.52 26.04 4.66
N TRP A 5 -5.62 25.31 4.85
CA TRP A 5 -5.65 23.83 4.78
C TRP A 5 -5.06 23.28 3.49
N GLY A 6 -5.25 23.98 2.36
CA GLY A 6 -4.70 23.54 1.07
C GLY A 6 -3.17 23.51 1.03
N GLY A 7 -2.51 24.57 1.51
CA GLY A 7 -1.04 24.65 1.53
C GLY A 7 -0.41 23.66 2.51
N VAL A 8 -1.00 23.54 3.71
CA VAL A 8 -0.56 22.57 4.73
C VAL A 8 -0.76 21.13 4.24
N GLY A 9 -1.92 20.84 3.63
CA GLY A 9 -2.20 19.52 3.05
C GLY A 9 -1.16 19.13 1.99
N CYS A 10 -0.80 20.04 1.07
CA CYS A 10 0.23 19.79 0.07
C CYS A 10 1.61 19.52 0.70
N CYS A 11 1.99 20.25 1.75
CA CYS A 11 3.26 20.02 2.44
C CYS A 11 3.29 18.67 3.16
N LEU A 12 2.17 18.27 3.80
CA LEU A 12 2.07 16.95 4.45
C LEU A 12 2.12 15.81 3.41
N SER A 13 1.43 15.97 2.27
CA SER A 13 1.49 15.00 1.17
C SER A 13 2.90 14.90 0.60
N ALA A 14 3.62 16.03 0.45
CA ALA A 14 5.00 16.04 0.01
C ALA A 14 5.92 15.27 0.98
N ALA A 15 5.75 15.49 2.29
CA ALA A 15 6.53 14.77 3.31
C ALA A 15 6.25 13.27 3.29
N ALA A 16 4.99 12.84 3.17
CA ALA A 16 4.61 11.44 3.05
C ALA A 16 5.23 10.78 1.81
N LEU A 17 5.13 11.42 0.65
CA LEU A 17 5.73 10.94 -0.60
C LEU A 17 7.26 10.86 -0.52
N TYR A 18 7.90 11.84 0.13
CA TYR A 18 9.35 11.80 0.35
C TYR A 18 9.77 10.59 1.20
N LEU A 19 9.05 10.32 2.29
CA LEU A 19 9.33 9.18 3.16
C LEU A 19 9.13 7.84 2.43
N LEU A 20 8.08 7.71 1.62
CA LEU A 20 7.85 6.54 0.78
C LEU A 20 8.96 6.35 -0.25
N GLY A 21 9.38 7.43 -0.92
CA GLY A 21 10.48 7.38 -1.87
C GLY A 21 11.81 6.98 -1.22
N ARG A 22 12.08 7.50 -0.02
CA ARG A 22 13.28 7.14 0.76
C ARG A 22 13.25 5.67 1.22
N SER A 23 12.08 5.17 1.65
CA SER A 23 11.92 3.76 2.04
C SER A 23 12.17 2.83 0.85
N SER A 24 11.49 3.08 -0.28
CA SER A 24 11.66 2.28 -1.51
C SER A 24 13.11 2.32 -2.04
N GLY A 25 13.78 3.46 -1.91
CA GLY A 25 15.18 3.61 -2.29
C GLY A 25 16.12 2.76 -1.42
N ARG A 26 15.91 2.76 -0.11
CA ARG A 26 16.67 1.91 0.83
C ARG A 26 16.45 0.44 0.57
N ASP A 27 15.20 0.04 0.32
CA ASP A 27 14.89 -1.37 0.02
C ASP A 27 15.58 -1.82 -1.28
N ALA A 28 15.63 -0.96 -2.31
CA ALA A 28 16.37 -1.23 -3.54
C ALA A 28 17.90 -1.38 -3.28
N GLU A 29 18.45 -0.58 -2.38
CA GLU A 29 19.87 -0.61 -2.02
C GLU A 29 20.22 -1.86 -1.23
N VAL A 30 19.38 -2.24 -0.27
CA VAL A 30 19.50 -3.49 0.48
C VAL A 30 19.41 -4.70 -0.48
N LEU A 31 18.44 -4.71 -1.42
CA LEU A 31 18.33 -5.78 -2.41
C LEU A 31 19.56 -5.90 -3.33
N ARG A 32 20.27 -4.79 -3.60
CA ARG A 32 21.53 -4.84 -4.36
C ARG A 32 22.66 -5.52 -3.59
N SER A 33 22.68 -5.38 -2.27
CA SER A 33 23.70 -5.97 -1.40
C SER A 33 23.43 -7.42 -1.02
N VAL A 34 22.22 -7.95 -1.36
CA VAL A 34 21.85 -9.33 -1.07
C VAL A 34 22.72 -10.31 -1.87
N ALA A 35 23.20 -11.35 -1.20
CA ALA A 35 23.94 -12.42 -1.85
C ALA A 35 23.06 -13.15 -2.87
N ARG A 36 23.49 -13.16 -4.12
CA ARG A 36 22.80 -13.86 -5.21
C ARG A 36 23.39 -15.23 -5.37
N THR A 37 22.59 -16.25 -5.24
CA THR A 37 23.01 -17.62 -5.48
C THR A 37 22.55 -18.06 -6.86
N GLY A 38 23.50 -18.54 -7.67
CA GLY A 38 23.22 -19.06 -9.00
C GLY A 38 22.51 -20.42 -8.98
N SER A 39 22.73 -21.21 -7.93
CA SER A 39 22.07 -22.50 -7.71
C SER A 39 21.75 -22.72 -6.23
N LEU A 40 20.71 -23.52 -5.96
CA LEU A 40 20.35 -23.89 -4.59
C LEU A 40 21.39 -24.80 -3.93
N LYS A 41 22.16 -25.55 -4.76
CA LYS A 41 23.28 -26.34 -4.28
C LYS A 41 24.41 -25.47 -3.74
N ASP A 42 24.73 -24.36 -4.41
CA ASP A 42 25.79 -23.44 -3.97
C ASP A 42 25.38 -22.74 -2.67
N LEU A 43 24.07 -22.47 -2.48
CA LEU A 43 23.54 -21.93 -1.24
C LEU A 43 23.85 -22.82 -0.04
N ALA A 44 23.72 -24.15 -0.20
CA ALA A 44 24.06 -25.10 0.85
C ALA A 44 25.52 -24.99 1.27
N ALA A 45 26.43 -24.90 0.30
CA ALA A 45 27.88 -24.75 0.55
C ALA A 45 28.23 -23.41 1.22
N ILE A 46 27.56 -22.31 0.81
CA ILE A 46 27.74 -20.99 1.42
C ILE A 46 27.26 -21.00 2.87
N LEU A 47 26.11 -21.62 3.15
CA LEU A 47 25.57 -21.72 4.51
C LEU A 47 26.47 -22.56 5.42
N ASP A 48 27.07 -23.62 4.92
CA ASP A 48 28.01 -24.43 5.71
C ASP A 48 29.25 -23.65 6.15
N THR A 49 29.66 -22.69 5.31
CA THR A 49 30.81 -21.81 5.61
C THR A 49 30.42 -20.60 6.44
N ALA A 50 29.26 -19.98 6.18
CA ALA A 50 28.85 -18.70 6.74
C ALA A 50 27.96 -18.83 7.98
N SER A 51 27.30 -19.97 8.23
CA SER A 51 26.24 -20.11 9.25
C SER A 51 26.70 -19.91 10.70
N LYS A 52 28.02 -19.85 10.94
CA LYS A 52 28.57 -19.62 12.29
C LYS A 52 28.65 -18.15 12.73
N VAL A 53 28.41 -17.19 11.82
CA VAL A 53 28.77 -15.80 12.09
C VAL A 53 27.63 -14.79 11.97
N LEU A 54 26.68 -14.91 11.02
CA LEU A 54 25.63 -13.91 10.80
C LEU A 54 24.42 -14.49 10.05
N PRO A 55 23.20 -13.97 10.30
CA PRO A 55 22.03 -14.29 9.48
C PRO A 55 22.29 -13.85 8.04
N LEU A 56 22.30 -14.80 7.10
CA LEU A 56 22.58 -14.55 5.69
C LEU A 56 21.27 -14.25 4.95
N VAL A 57 21.11 -13.01 4.46
CA VAL A 57 20.01 -12.66 3.56
C VAL A 57 20.41 -13.03 2.13
N VAL A 58 19.60 -13.86 1.48
CA VAL A 58 19.86 -14.38 0.14
C VAL A 58 18.68 -14.15 -0.79
N ALA A 59 18.98 -14.07 -2.08
CA ALA A 59 17.99 -14.12 -3.14
C ALA A 59 18.09 -15.44 -3.87
N VAL A 60 17.00 -16.20 -3.88
CA VAL A 60 16.89 -17.47 -4.59
C VAL A 60 15.73 -17.45 -5.56
N SER A 61 15.91 -18.13 -6.68
CA SER A 61 14.86 -18.31 -7.69
C SER A 61 14.67 -19.79 -7.97
N GLY A 62 13.42 -20.20 -8.12
CA GLY A 62 13.09 -21.59 -8.41
C GLY A 62 11.63 -21.76 -8.76
N ARG A 63 11.20 -22.99 -8.96
CA ARG A 63 9.80 -23.33 -9.20
C ARG A 63 9.15 -23.75 -7.90
N VAL A 64 7.96 -23.24 -7.66
CA VAL A 64 7.12 -23.60 -6.50
C VAL A 64 6.73 -25.07 -6.59
N SER A 65 7.03 -25.83 -5.55
CA SER A 65 6.64 -27.24 -5.45
C SER A 65 6.26 -27.60 -4.01
N SER A 66 5.48 -28.66 -3.85
CA SER A 66 5.08 -29.22 -2.56
C SER A 66 4.86 -30.73 -2.71
N ASP A 67 5.18 -31.47 -1.66
CA ASP A 67 4.90 -32.92 -1.63
C ASP A 67 3.40 -33.20 -1.42
N THR A 68 2.65 -32.23 -0.84
CA THR A 68 1.21 -32.33 -0.55
C THR A 68 0.48 -31.08 -1.02
N PRO A 69 0.38 -30.84 -2.35
CA PRO A 69 -0.28 -29.63 -2.85
C PRO A 69 -1.77 -29.60 -2.52
N LEU A 70 -2.30 -28.40 -2.25
CA LEU A 70 -3.73 -28.16 -2.13
C LEU A 70 -4.39 -28.21 -3.51
N ILE A 71 -5.62 -28.68 -3.54
CA ILE A 71 -6.47 -28.64 -4.73
C ILE A 71 -7.55 -27.59 -4.50
N CYS A 72 -7.64 -26.62 -5.38
CA CYS A 72 -8.69 -25.62 -5.39
C CYS A 72 -10.05 -26.27 -5.63
N GLN A 73 -11.06 -25.88 -4.88
CA GLN A 73 -12.38 -26.54 -4.92
C GLN A 73 -13.15 -26.22 -6.21
N GLN A 74 -13.03 -24.99 -6.69
CA GLN A 74 -13.78 -24.54 -7.87
C GLN A 74 -13.01 -24.76 -9.16
N SER A 75 -11.72 -24.41 -9.19
CA SER A 75 -10.90 -24.48 -10.39
C SER A 75 -10.21 -25.84 -10.60
N GLY A 76 -10.08 -26.65 -9.53
CA GLY A 76 -9.29 -27.89 -9.58
C GLY A 76 -7.77 -27.66 -9.69
N MET A 77 -7.30 -26.42 -9.68
CA MET A 77 -5.86 -26.09 -9.76
C MET A 77 -5.12 -26.57 -8.53
N ARG A 78 -3.87 -27.05 -8.75
CA ARG A 78 -2.97 -27.44 -7.66
C ARG A 78 -2.10 -26.26 -7.26
N GLY A 79 -2.05 -25.97 -5.97
CA GLY A 79 -1.26 -24.87 -5.42
C GLY A 79 -0.77 -25.13 -4.01
N VAL A 80 0.03 -24.23 -3.50
CA VAL A 80 0.62 -24.33 -2.16
C VAL A 80 0.00 -23.33 -1.17
N ILE A 81 -0.57 -22.24 -1.67
CA ILE A 81 -1.35 -21.28 -0.93
C ILE A 81 -2.67 -21.11 -1.68
N VAL A 82 -3.78 -21.23 -0.99
CA VAL A 82 -5.13 -21.03 -1.53
C VAL A 82 -5.89 -20.06 -0.63
N GLU A 83 -6.41 -19.01 -1.21
CA GLU A 83 -7.26 -18.02 -0.53
C GLU A 83 -8.65 -18.03 -1.16
N GLU A 84 -9.65 -18.28 -0.33
CA GLU A 84 -11.06 -18.24 -0.70
C GLU A 84 -11.73 -17.04 -0.03
N THR A 85 -12.32 -16.18 -0.83
CA THR A 85 -13.12 -15.05 -0.35
C THR A 85 -14.54 -15.16 -0.87
N ALA A 86 -15.52 -14.90 -0.02
CA ALA A 86 -16.91 -14.75 -0.40
C ALA A 86 -17.38 -13.36 0.03
N GLU A 87 -17.80 -12.56 -0.93
CA GLU A 87 -18.29 -11.20 -0.75
C GLU A 87 -19.76 -11.14 -1.13
N GLN A 88 -20.59 -10.70 -0.20
CA GLN A 88 -21.99 -10.45 -0.46
C GLN A 88 -22.17 -9.06 -1.05
N HIS A 89 -22.75 -8.97 -2.23
CA HIS A 89 -23.08 -7.71 -2.89
C HIS A 89 -24.54 -7.37 -2.68
N PHE A 90 -24.80 -6.13 -2.31
CA PHE A 90 -26.15 -5.63 -2.06
C PHE A 90 -26.28 -4.16 -2.44
N LEU A 91 -27.51 -3.71 -2.63
CA LEU A 91 -27.85 -2.29 -2.72
C LEU A 91 -28.40 -1.86 -1.36
N LYS A 92 -27.96 -0.71 -0.88
CA LYS A 92 -28.51 -0.04 0.29
C LYS A 92 -29.09 1.31 -0.08
N HIS A 93 -30.16 1.69 0.59
CA HIS A 93 -30.75 3.02 0.43
C HIS A 93 -29.95 4.04 1.22
N ASN A 94 -29.58 5.15 0.61
CA ASN A 94 -28.93 6.25 1.30
C ASN A 94 -29.97 7.27 1.81
N ASP A 95 -29.54 8.19 2.67
CA ASP A 95 -30.39 9.25 3.24
C ASP A 95 -30.95 10.20 2.17
N ALA A 96 -30.34 10.24 0.97
CA ALA A 96 -30.81 11.04 -0.17
C ALA A 96 -31.85 10.32 -1.06
N GLY A 97 -32.27 9.11 -0.70
CA GLY A 97 -33.27 8.35 -1.44
C GLY A 97 -32.74 7.57 -2.64
N SER A 98 -31.40 7.43 -2.79
CA SER A 98 -30.77 6.71 -3.89
C SER A 98 -30.24 5.36 -3.45
N TRP A 99 -30.28 4.36 -4.35
CA TRP A 99 -29.68 3.06 -4.14
C TRP A 99 -28.19 3.10 -4.43
N ILE A 100 -27.35 2.71 -3.47
CA ILE A 100 -25.90 2.62 -3.59
C ILE A 100 -25.51 1.16 -3.49
N GLN A 101 -24.62 0.71 -4.39
CA GLN A 101 -24.06 -0.63 -4.32
C GLN A 101 -22.97 -0.67 -3.23
N ASP A 102 -23.04 -1.70 -2.40
CA ASP A 102 -22.08 -1.97 -1.33
C ASP A 102 -21.77 -3.46 -1.28
N SER A 103 -20.71 -3.84 -0.60
CA SER A 103 -20.35 -5.25 -0.42
C SER A 103 -19.84 -5.50 0.99
N ALA A 104 -20.06 -6.72 1.47
CA ALA A 104 -19.55 -7.18 2.76
C ALA A 104 -18.86 -8.53 2.59
N VAL A 105 -17.66 -8.66 3.17
CA VAL A 105 -16.94 -9.92 3.19
C VAL A 105 -17.64 -10.86 4.19
N MET A 106 -18.11 -12.01 3.70
CA MET A 106 -18.75 -13.04 4.50
C MET A 106 -17.78 -14.13 4.94
N LEU A 107 -16.83 -14.45 4.06
CA LEU A 107 -15.85 -15.51 4.28
C LEU A 107 -14.50 -15.05 3.72
N SER A 108 -13.45 -15.25 4.50
CA SER A 108 -12.07 -15.11 4.06
C SER A 108 -11.26 -16.21 4.73
N VAL A 109 -10.95 -17.23 3.96
CA VAL A 109 -10.18 -18.40 4.43
C VAL A 109 -8.92 -18.51 3.60
N SER A 110 -7.80 -18.76 4.28
CA SER A 110 -6.53 -19.00 3.63
C SER A 110 -5.91 -20.25 4.17
N LYS A 111 -5.49 -21.12 3.26
CA LYS A 111 -4.83 -22.40 3.54
C LYS A 111 -3.44 -22.37 2.92
N GLU A 112 -2.45 -22.82 3.67
CA GLU A 112 -1.06 -22.95 3.22
C GLU A 112 -0.52 -24.32 3.64
N VAL A 113 0.20 -24.97 2.76
CA VAL A 113 0.90 -26.24 3.04
C VAL A 113 2.40 -26.00 3.00
N PRO A 114 3.24 -26.87 3.61
CA PRO A 114 4.68 -26.79 3.44
C PRO A 114 5.07 -26.88 1.97
N TRP A 115 5.91 -25.96 1.52
CA TRP A 115 6.34 -25.88 0.14
C TRP A 115 7.78 -25.40 0.03
N TYR A 116 8.36 -25.64 -1.14
CA TYR A 116 9.76 -25.32 -1.42
C TYR A 116 9.93 -24.78 -2.84
N LEU A 117 11.03 -24.08 -3.05
CA LEU A 117 11.54 -23.77 -4.37
C LEU A 117 12.48 -24.88 -4.83
N ASP A 118 12.33 -25.30 -6.07
CA ASP A 118 13.17 -26.29 -6.75
C ASP A 118 13.73 -25.66 -8.03
N ASP A 119 15.05 -25.67 -8.18
CA ASP A 119 15.74 -25.19 -9.39
C ASP A 119 16.36 -26.37 -10.21
N GLY A 120 16.08 -27.60 -9.81
CA GLY A 120 16.66 -28.79 -10.37
C GLY A 120 18.03 -29.17 -9.76
N THR A 121 18.67 -28.30 -9.00
CA THR A 121 19.93 -28.58 -8.29
C THR A 121 19.74 -28.85 -6.81
N GLY A 122 18.63 -28.34 -6.22
CA GLY A 122 18.29 -28.49 -4.82
C GLY A 122 16.91 -27.97 -4.49
N ARG A 123 16.57 -28.09 -3.19
CA ARG A 123 15.28 -27.66 -2.64
C ARG A 123 15.49 -26.74 -1.45
N VAL A 124 14.71 -25.67 -1.38
CA VAL A 124 14.72 -24.73 -0.25
C VAL A 124 13.30 -24.45 0.20
N TYR A 125 13.00 -24.75 1.46
CA TYR A 125 11.68 -24.53 2.03
C TYR A 125 11.44 -23.04 2.31
N ILE A 126 10.24 -22.58 2.03
CA ILE A 126 9.84 -21.19 2.29
C ILE A 126 8.87 -21.16 3.46
N VAL A 127 9.17 -20.30 4.44
CA VAL A 127 8.34 -20.18 5.65
C VAL A 127 7.80 -18.75 5.77
N GLY A 128 6.48 -18.65 5.94
CA GLY A 128 5.81 -17.36 6.16
C GLY A 128 5.76 -16.47 4.92
N ALA A 129 5.74 -17.03 3.73
CA ALA A 129 5.72 -16.32 2.45
C ALA A 129 4.57 -15.31 2.32
N ARG A 130 3.44 -15.52 2.99
CA ARG A 130 2.31 -14.60 3.00
C ARG A 130 2.65 -13.21 3.57
N SER A 131 3.67 -13.14 4.43
CA SER A 131 4.18 -11.87 4.96
C SER A 131 5.22 -11.20 4.04
N ALA A 132 5.59 -11.87 2.94
CA ALA A 132 6.53 -11.33 1.97
C ALA A 132 5.87 -10.27 1.08
N ALA A 133 6.59 -9.18 0.83
CA ALA A 133 6.14 -8.17 -0.11
C ALA A 133 6.24 -8.70 -1.55
N GLY A 134 5.24 -8.34 -2.38
CA GLY A 134 5.24 -8.70 -3.80
C GLY A 134 4.72 -10.09 -4.13
N LEU A 135 4.28 -10.88 -3.14
CA LEU A 135 3.57 -12.14 -3.40
C LEU A 135 2.22 -11.84 -4.03
N ILE A 136 2.02 -12.34 -5.23
CA ILE A 136 0.77 -12.20 -5.97
C ILE A 136 0.20 -13.59 -6.20
N LEU A 137 -1.00 -13.82 -5.67
CA LEU A 137 -1.76 -15.04 -5.93
C LEU A 137 -2.56 -14.87 -7.22
N THR A 138 -2.54 -15.88 -8.05
CA THR A 138 -3.33 -15.91 -9.30
C THR A 138 -4.79 -16.18 -8.99
N VAL A 139 -5.71 -15.46 -9.62
CA VAL A 139 -7.14 -15.77 -9.53
C VAL A 139 -7.38 -17.07 -10.30
N ALA A 140 -7.75 -18.11 -9.58
CA ALA A 140 -8.03 -19.43 -10.11
C ALA A 140 -9.49 -19.57 -10.57
N SER A 141 -10.40 -18.98 -9.81
CA SER A 141 -11.83 -18.94 -10.15
C SER A 141 -12.48 -17.69 -9.57
N GLU A 142 -13.44 -17.18 -10.29
CA GLU A 142 -14.31 -16.09 -9.85
C GLU A 142 -15.74 -16.42 -10.31
N VAL A 143 -16.64 -16.65 -9.36
CA VAL A 143 -18.02 -17.03 -9.61
C VAL A 143 -18.94 -16.06 -8.87
N PHE A 144 -19.95 -15.56 -9.56
CA PHE A 144 -20.99 -14.75 -8.97
C PHE A 144 -22.29 -15.56 -8.94
N GLU A 145 -22.78 -15.87 -7.73
CA GLU A 145 -24.05 -16.54 -7.51
C GLU A 145 -25.11 -15.49 -7.21
N GLU A 146 -26.05 -15.31 -8.13
CA GLU A 146 -27.14 -14.35 -7.93
C GLU A 146 -28.07 -14.81 -6.79
N SER A 147 -28.51 -13.86 -5.99
CA SER A 147 -29.52 -14.12 -4.95
C SER A 147 -30.85 -14.46 -5.61
N GLY A 148 -31.36 -15.69 -5.36
CA GLY A 148 -32.63 -16.14 -5.91
C GLY A 148 -33.77 -15.17 -5.56
N ARG A 149 -34.48 -14.70 -6.58
CA ARG A 149 -35.62 -13.77 -6.45
C ARG A 149 -36.88 -14.52 -6.02
N THR A 150 -37.14 -14.59 -4.72
CA THR A 150 -38.46 -14.98 -4.19
C THR A 150 -39.26 -13.71 -3.89
N LEU A 151 -40.54 -13.65 -4.28
CA LEU A 151 -41.41 -12.48 -4.07
C LEU A 151 -41.44 -12.02 -2.60
N VAL A 152 -41.41 -12.99 -1.65
CA VAL A 152 -41.36 -12.71 -0.22
C VAL A 152 -40.07 -12.04 0.23
N ARG A 153 -38.92 -12.37 -0.38
CA ARG A 153 -37.65 -11.74 -0.08
C ARG A 153 -37.59 -10.31 -0.62
N GLY A 154 -38.12 -10.08 -1.81
CA GLY A 154 -38.13 -8.73 -2.42
C GLY A 154 -38.92 -7.70 -1.60
N THR A 155 -39.98 -8.11 -0.90
CA THR A 155 -40.76 -7.23 -0.03
C THR A 155 -40.05 -6.96 1.29
N LEU A 156 -39.40 -7.96 1.88
CA LEU A 156 -38.58 -7.80 3.10
C LEU A 156 -37.34 -6.94 2.85
N ASP A 157 -36.63 -7.16 1.74
CA ASP A 157 -35.48 -6.37 1.33
C ASP A 157 -35.83 -4.89 1.15
N TYR A 158 -36.99 -4.61 0.56
CA TYR A 158 -37.48 -3.23 0.38
C TYR A 158 -37.82 -2.56 1.71
N LEU A 159 -38.45 -3.29 2.65
CA LEU A 159 -38.77 -2.78 3.98
C LEU A 159 -37.53 -2.52 4.85
N GLN A 160 -36.46 -3.28 4.64
CA GLN A 160 -35.18 -3.09 5.31
C GLN A 160 -34.24 -2.09 4.64
N GLY A 161 -34.62 -1.55 3.46
CA GLY A 161 -33.77 -0.66 2.69
C GLY A 161 -32.49 -1.32 2.14
N LEU A 162 -32.48 -2.65 2.04
CA LEU A 162 -31.39 -3.48 1.53
C LEU A 162 -31.92 -4.39 0.41
N LYS A 163 -31.22 -4.48 -0.71
CA LYS A 163 -31.54 -5.40 -1.81
C LYS A 163 -30.32 -6.27 -2.08
N MET A 164 -30.44 -7.55 -1.79
CA MET A 164 -29.38 -8.53 -2.04
C MET A 164 -29.23 -8.81 -3.52
N LEU A 165 -28.00 -8.65 -4.05
CA LEU A 165 -27.67 -8.93 -5.45
C LEU A 165 -27.17 -10.35 -5.64
N GLY A 166 -26.25 -10.78 -4.78
CA GLY A 166 -25.65 -12.10 -4.86
C GLY A 166 -24.37 -12.21 -4.03
N VAL A 167 -23.71 -13.34 -4.19
CA VAL A 167 -22.44 -13.63 -3.52
C VAL A 167 -21.36 -13.86 -4.60
N LYS A 168 -20.29 -13.06 -4.52
CA LYS A 168 -19.11 -13.23 -5.32
C LYS A 168 -18.12 -14.11 -4.57
N ARG A 169 -17.81 -15.27 -5.14
CA ARG A 169 -16.76 -16.16 -4.63
C ARG A 169 -15.52 -16.02 -5.49
N THR A 170 -14.39 -15.72 -4.85
CA THR A 170 -13.10 -15.62 -5.53
C THR A 170 -12.13 -16.59 -4.89
N GLU A 171 -11.52 -17.43 -5.72
CA GLU A 171 -10.49 -18.37 -5.34
C GLU A 171 -9.17 -17.91 -5.93
N ARG A 172 -8.18 -17.63 -5.07
CA ARG A 172 -6.81 -17.23 -5.46
C ARG A 172 -5.84 -18.31 -5.03
N VAL A 173 -4.84 -18.56 -5.86
CA VAL A 173 -3.89 -19.65 -5.63
C VAL A 173 -2.47 -19.23 -5.98
N LEU A 174 -1.48 -19.78 -5.28
CA LEU A 174 -0.10 -19.86 -5.74
C LEU A 174 0.10 -21.24 -6.37
N PRO A 175 0.08 -21.35 -7.73
CA PRO A 175 0.14 -22.65 -8.41
C PRO A 175 1.50 -23.30 -8.24
N THR A 176 1.51 -24.63 -8.18
CA THR A 176 2.74 -25.40 -8.34
C THR A 176 3.32 -25.22 -9.74
N GLY A 177 4.66 -25.21 -9.85
CA GLY A 177 5.36 -24.96 -11.12
C GLY A 177 5.59 -23.49 -11.45
N THR A 178 4.98 -22.55 -10.68
CA THR A 178 5.22 -21.11 -10.86
C THR A 178 6.67 -20.76 -10.56
N SER A 179 7.33 -20.01 -11.44
CA SER A 179 8.66 -19.47 -11.18
C SER A 179 8.54 -18.31 -10.19
N LEU A 180 9.29 -18.39 -9.10
CA LEU A 180 9.26 -17.39 -8.03
C LEU A 180 10.68 -17.06 -7.57
N THR A 181 10.94 -15.78 -7.33
CA THR A 181 12.16 -15.31 -6.68
C THR A 181 11.80 -14.88 -5.25
N VAL A 182 12.50 -15.46 -4.27
CA VAL A 182 12.32 -15.15 -2.86
C VAL A 182 13.60 -14.54 -2.31
N VAL A 183 13.46 -13.43 -1.59
CA VAL A 183 14.55 -12.77 -0.86
C VAL A 183 14.23 -12.85 0.62
N GLY A 184 15.09 -13.49 1.38
CA GLY A 184 14.87 -13.69 2.82
C GLY A 184 16.12 -14.19 3.51
N GLU A 185 16.00 -14.42 4.80
CA GLU A 185 17.06 -14.99 5.63
C GLU A 185 17.11 -16.51 5.47
N ALA A 186 18.25 -17.01 5.01
CA ALA A 186 18.47 -18.43 4.87
C ALA A 186 19.02 -19.03 6.18
N ILE A 187 18.37 -20.08 6.64
CA ILE A 187 18.75 -20.85 7.82
C ILE A 187 18.87 -22.32 7.45
N LYS A 188 19.90 -22.97 7.96
CA LYS A 188 20.06 -24.42 7.87
C LYS A 188 19.60 -25.03 9.18
N ASP A 189 18.68 -25.98 9.11
CA ASP A 189 18.19 -26.75 10.24
C ASP A 189 19.21 -27.85 10.64
N ASP A 190 19.11 -28.36 11.86
CA ASP A 190 19.99 -29.42 12.38
C ASP A 190 19.99 -30.70 11.52
N VAL A 191 18.90 -30.92 10.79
CA VAL A 191 18.74 -32.05 9.83
C VAL A 191 19.37 -31.75 8.46
N GLY A 192 19.95 -30.55 8.26
CA GLY A 192 20.55 -30.14 7.00
C GLY A 192 19.57 -29.52 5.99
N THR A 193 18.30 -29.35 6.35
CA THR A 193 17.28 -28.71 5.51
C THR A 193 17.46 -27.20 5.49
N ILE A 194 17.47 -26.60 4.31
CA ILE A 194 17.56 -25.14 4.15
C ILE A 194 16.17 -24.56 4.12
N ARG A 195 15.98 -23.53 4.94
CA ARG A 195 14.72 -22.76 5.00
C ARG A 195 15.01 -21.28 4.77
N ILE A 196 14.10 -20.61 4.04
CA ILE A 196 14.10 -19.16 3.91
C ILE A 196 12.90 -18.63 4.68
N GLN A 197 13.16 -17.68 5.54
CA GLN A 197 12.18 -17.03 6.38
C GLN A 197 12.33 -15.52 6.35
N ARG A 198 11.39 -14.84 7.01
CA ARG A 198 11.46 -13.39 7.17
C ARG A 198 12.69 -13.01 7.97
N PRO A 199 13.58 -12.12 7.45
CA PRO A 199 14.77 -11.68 8.16
C PRO A 199 14.40 -10.82 9.38
N HIS A 200 15.21 -10.87 10.42
CA HIS A 200 15.06 -9.99 11.57
C HIS A 200 15.24 -8.51 11.20
N LYS A 201 16.13 -8.21 10.27
CA LYS A 201 16.36 -6.88 9.70
C LYS A 201 16.46 -6.99 8.19
N GLY A 202 15.64 -6.24 7.48
CA GLY A 202 15.66 -6.20 6.03
C GLY A 202 14.34 -6.58 5.37
N PRO A 203 14.30 -6.48 4.07
CA PRO A 203 13.10 -6.77 3.28
C PRO A 203 12.90 -8.28 3.10
N PHE A 204 11.65 -8.70 3.14
CA PHE A 204 11.22 -10.04 2.77
C PHE A 204 10.35 -9.95 1.52
N TYR A 205 10.83 -10.48 0.40
CA TYR A 205 10.15 -10.43 -0.89
C TYR A 205 9.89 -11.82 -1.44
N ALA A 206 8.73 -11.99 -2.06
CA ALA A 206 8.40 -13.13 -2.90
C ALA A 206 7.71 -12.61 -4.16
N SER A 207 8.28 -12.83 -5.34
CA SER A 207 7.75 -12.25 -6.58
C SER A 207 8.05 -13.13 -7.79
N PRO A 208 7.16 -13.19 -8.79
CA PRO A 208 7.46 -13.86 -10.06
C PRO A 208 8.51 -13.10 -10.90
N LYS A 209 8.87 -11.90 -10.49
CA LYS A 209 9.89 -11.09 -11.16
C LYS A 209 11.28 -11.43 -10.66
N SER A 210 12.28 -11.33 -11.55
CA SER A 210 13.69 -11.50 -11.15
C SER A 210 14.12 -10.40 -10.18
N ILE A 211 15.15 -10.67 -9.38
CA ILE A 211 15.69 -9.68 -8.43
C ILE A 211 16.09 -8.37 -9.11
N ASP A 212 16.66 -8.44 -10.33
CA ASP A 212 17.05 -7.24 -11.07
C ASP A 212 15.85 -6.39 -11.47
N GLN A 213 14.76 -7.02 -11.89
CA GLN A 213 13.50 -6.34 -12.17
C GLN A 213 12.88 -5.72 -10.92
N LEU A 214 12.99 -6.38 -9.76
CA LEU A 214 12.54 -5.84 -8.48
C LEU A 214 13.33 -4.57 -8.12
N ILE A 215 14.66 -4.62 -8.19
CA ILE A 215 15.55 -3.48 -7.92
C ILE A 215 15.25 -2.31 -8.86
N LEU A 216 15.09 -2.59 -10.16
CA LEU A 216 14.76 -1.56 -11.16
C LEU A 216 13.40 -0.92 -10.88
N ASN A 217 12.39 -1.71 -10.54
CA ASN A 217 11.06 -1.20 -10.23
C ASN A 217 11.06 -0.34 -8.97
N LEU A 218 11.67 -0.81 -7.88
CA LEU A 218 11.78 -0.05 -6.64
C LEU A 218 12.55 1.26 -6.87
N GLY A 219 13.63 1.23 -7.65
CA GLY A 219 14.40 2.42 -7.99
C GLY A 219 13.61 3.42 -8.85
N LYS A 220 12.78 2.96 -9.80
CA LYS A 220 11.88 3.82 -10.58
C LYS A 220 10.82 4.47 -9.71
N TRP A 221 10.16 3.70 -8.83
CA TRP A 221 9.17 4.22 -7.91
C TRP A 221 9.77 5.21 -6.91
N ALA A 222 10.96 4.93 -6.37
CA ALA A 222 11.67 5.85 -5.49
C ALA A 222 11.90 7.22 -6.16
N LYS A 223 12.39 7.24 -7.41
CA LYS A 223 12.59 8.48 -8.19
C LYS A 223 11.28 9.19 -8.46
N LEU A 224 10.22 8.47 -8.83
CA LEU A 224 8.90 9.04 -9.07
C LEU A 224 8.33 9.71 -7.82
N TYR A 225 8.39 9.05 -6.68
CA TYR A 225 7.94 9.62 -5.40
C TYR A 225 8.75 10.85 -5.00
N GLN A 226 10.08 10.85 -5.22
CA GLN A 226 10.91 12.01 -4.94
C GLN A 226 10.54 13.20 -5.85
N LEU A 227 10.34 12.97 -7.15
CA LEU A 227 9.94 14.02 -8.09
C LEU A 227 8.55 14.59 -7.73
N ALA A 228 7.58 13.72 -7.46
CA ALA A 228 6.26 14.14 -7.03
C ALA A 228 6.31 14.93 -5.72
N SER A 229 7.10 14.48 -4.74
CA SER A 229 7.32 15.18 -3.47
C SER A 229 7.84 16.59 -3.66
N MET A 230 8.83 16.78 -4.55
CA MET A 230 9.36 18.12 -4.88
C MET A 230 8.28 19.03 -5.51
N GLY A 231 7.46 18.49 -6.42
CA GLY A 231 6.35 19.22 -7.02
C GLY A 231 5.32 19.67 -5.99
N PHE A 232 4.88 18.77 -5.11
CA PHE A 232 3.94 19.10 -4.03
C PHE A 232 4.52 20.08 -3.01
N ALA A 233 5.81 19.97 -2.68
CA ALA A 233 6.48 20.90 -1.79
C ALA A 233 6.53 22.32 -2.39
N ALA A 234 6.96 22.46 -3.66
CA ALA A 234 7.01 23.74 -4.35
C ALA A 234 5.61 24.39 -4.44
N PHE A 235 4.60 23.60 -4.80
CA PHE A 235 3.23 24.08 -4.88
C PHE A 235 2.66 24.49 -3.51
N GLY A 236 2.94 23.70 -2.47
CA GLY A 236 2.53 24.00 -1.09
C GLY A 236 3.16 25.31 -0.58
N VAL A 237 4.47 25.49 -0.81
CA VAL A 237 5.17 26.74 -0.48
C VAL A 237 4.60 27.93 -1.24
N PHE A 238 4.32 27.77 -2.53
CA PHE A 238 3.71 28.82 -3.35
C PHE A 238 2.34 29.27 -2.79
N LEU A 239 1.45 28.31 -2.42
CA LEU A 239 0.15 28.62 -1.84
C LEU A 239 0.28 29.34 -0.50
N LEU A 240 1.22 28.93 0.35
CA LEU A 240 1.48 29.59 1.63
C LEU A 240 2.05 30.99 1.46
N ALA A 241 2.99 31.17 0.53
CA ALA A 241 3.59 32.48 0.21
C ALA A 241 2.55 33.46 -0.35
N LYS A 242 1.71 33.00 -1.30
CA LYS A 242 0.59 33.81 -1.81
C LYS A 242 -0.32 34.27 -0.69
N ARG A 243 -0.71 33.36 0.20
CA ARG A 243 -1.58 33.69 1.34
C ARG A 243 -0.92 34.68 2.31
N ALA A 244 0.37 34.50 2.59
CA ALA A 244 1.12 35.42 3.43
C ALA A 244 1.17 36.83 2.83
N LEU A 245 1.44 36.93 1.52
CA LEU A 245 1.43 38.21 0.79
C LEU A 245 0.06 38.91 0.85
N ASP A 246 -1.02 38.16 0.59
CA ASP A 246 -2.38 38.70 0.67
C ASP A 246 -2.68 39.25 2.09
N HIS A 247 -2.26 38.52 3.12
CA HIS A 247 -2.45 38.95 4.50
C HIS A 247 -1.60 40.19 4.84
N PHE A 248 -0.36 40.27 4.34
CA PHE A 248 0.48 41.47 4.51
C PHE A 248 -0.13 42.71 3.81
N LEU A 249 -0.60 42.53 2.57
CA LEU A 249 -1.25 43.59 1.81
C LEU A 249 -2.55 44.12 2.49
N GLN A 250 -3.36 43.17 3.00
CA GLN A 250 -4.57 43.54 3.77
C GLN A 250 -4.23 44.32 5.04
N ARG A 251 -3.23 43.88 5.81
CA ARG A 251 -2.76 44.60 7.00
C ARG A 251 -2.25 46.00 6.67
N LYS A 252 -1.51 46.13 5.54
CA LYS A 252 -1.00 47.43 5.08
C LYS A 252 -2.14 48.36 4.70
N ARG A 253 -3.14 47.88 3.96
CA ARG A 253 -4.35 48.66 3.61
C ARG A 253 -5.14 49.09 4.87
N GLN A 254 -5.34 48.23 5.86
CA GLN A 254 -6.01 48.57 7.09
C GLN A 254 -5.27 49.66 7.87
N ARG A 255 -3.94 49.59 7.94
CA ARG A 255 -3.14 50.66 8.59
C ARG A 255 -3.26 52.00 7.87
N GLU A 256 -3.32 52.02 6.55
CA GLU A 256 -3.53 53.22 5.77
C GLU A 256 -4.95 53.80 5.97
N PHE A 257 -5.97 52.97 6.03
CA PHE A 257 -7.34 53.39 6.36
C PHE A 257 -7.42 53.98 7.76
N HIS A 258 -6.82 53.35 8.77
CA HIS A 258 -6.77 53.91 10.13
C HIS A 258 -6.03 55.25 10.20
N LYS A 259 -4.92 55.42 9.48
CA LYS A 259 -4.21 56.70 9.40
C LYS A 259 -5.10 57.80 8.78
N LYS A 260 -5.78 57.50 7.67
CA LYS A 260 -6.70 58.45 7.02
C LYS A 260 -7.90 58.77 7.91
N SER A 261 -8.50 57.79 8.56
CA SER A 261 -9.62 58.01 9.50
C SER A 261 -9.23 58.89 10.69
N ASN A 262 -8.06 58.68 11.29
CA ASN A 262 -7.55 59.52 12.37
C ASN A 262 -7.22 60.92 11.90
N LEU A 263 -6.73 61.10 10.67
CA LEU A 263 -6.47 62.43 10.11
C LEU A 263 -7.77 63.23 9.89
N VAL A 264 -8.82 62.53 9.37
CA VAL A 264 -10.13 63.15 9.19
C VAL A 264 -10.78 63.53 10.53
N LEU A 265 -10.67 62.65 11.55
CA LEU A 265 -11.15 62.96 12.89
C LEU A 265 -10.41 64.16 13.52
N PHE A 266 -9.11 64.25 13.31
CA PHE A 266 -8.30 65.37 13.79
C PHE A 266 -8.68 66.70 13.11
N LEU A 267 -8.95 66.66 11.80
CA LEU A 267 -9.42 67.83 11.05
C LEU A 267 -10.83 68.25 11.45
N PHE A 268 -11.73 67.30 11.74
CA PHE A 268 -13.08 67.66 12.29
C PHE A 268 -13.02 68.24 13.68
N ASN A 269 -12.16 67.78 14.58
CA ASN A 269 -11.98 68.31 15.91
C ASN A 269 -11.33 69.77 15.90
N CYS A 270 -10.42 69.99 14.91
CA CYS A 270 -9.85 71.32 14.76
C CYS A 270 -10.83 72.34 14.14
N SER A 271 -11.80 71.88 13.31
CA SER A 271 -12.81 72.74 12.69
C SER A 271 -14.04 73.06 13.61
N GLY A 272 -14.24 72.18 14.63
CA GLY A 272 -15.36 72.38 15.61
C GLY A 272 -15.04 73.27 16.78
N GLY A 273 -13.84 73.80 16.90
CA GLY A 273 -13.38 74.63 18.03
C GLY A 273 -13.61 76.17 17.91
N SER A 274 -14.37 76.64 16.90
CA SER A 274 -14.51 78.04 16.65
C SER A 274 -15.97 78.57 16.76
N PHE A 275 -16.81 78.00 17.57
CA PHE A 275 -18.17 78.56 17.87
C PHE A 275 -18.53 78.38 19.33
N ILE A 276 -17.82 79.06 20.24
CA ILE A 276 -18.38 79.53 21.53
C ILE A 276 -17.49 80.71 22.02
N CYS A 277 -17.86 81.94 21.60
CA CYS A 277 -17.66 83.18 22.36
C CYS A 277 -18.26 84.34 21.54
N ALA A 278 -19.51 84.68 21.76
CA ALA A 278 -20.07 86.02 21.86
C ALA A 278 -21.55 85.94 22.27
#